data_8140a559faef95211e2b03c2e7b3ffd3
#
_entry.id   8140a559faef95211e2b03c2e7b3ffd3
#
_cell.length_a   1.000
_cell.length_b   1.000
_cell.length_c   1.000
_cell.angle_alpha   90.00
_cell.angle_beta   90.00
_cell.angle_gamma   90.00
#
_symmetry.space_group_name_H-M   'P 1'
#
loop_
_entity.id
_entity.type
_entity.pdbx_description
1 polymer ?
#
loop_
_entity_poly.entity_id
_entity_poly.type
_entity_poly.pdbx_seq_one_letter_code
_entity_poly.pdbx_strand_id
1 'polypeptide(L)'
;MSVVWTKGVRQGLLNENQFVDTTSSKAAKIFNMYPRKGVIRPGADADVVVWDPNSSRIISAHTHHHKVDYNVFEGMKVYGKADYTFSNGNLVWDGKNFHNQGKGKYIARPMHGFVYSRHSAWTAVNNPLNFKVDRSGKTK
;
A
#
# COMPACT_ATOMS: atom_id res chain seq x y z
N MET A 1 -5.05 3.39 -5.88
CA MET A 1 -6.20 2.91 -5.09
C MET A 1 -7.42 2.62 -5.97
N SER A 2 -7.93 3.52 -6.81
CA SER A 2 -9.14 3.32 -7.64
C SER A 2 -9.08 2.07 -8.52
N VAL A 3 -7.91 1.75 -9.13
CA VAL A 3 -7.75 0.52 -9.93
C VAL A 3 -7.91 -0.73 -9.06
N VAL A 4 -7.28 -0.76 -7.88
CA VAL A 4 -7.39 -1.88 -6.93
C VAL A 4 -8.81 -2.01 -6.40
N TRP A 5 -9.49 -0.90 -6.12
CA TRP A 5 -10.91 -0.90 -5.75
C TRP A 5 -11.77 -1.52 -6.86
N THR A 6 -11.58 -1.05 -8.10
CA THR A 6 -12.38 -1.49 -9.24
C THR A 6 -12.16 -2.96 -9.57
N LYS A 7 -10.90 -3.39 -9.64
CA LYS A 7 -10.55 -4.76 -10.05
C LYS A 7 -10.54 -5.75 -8.89
N GLY A 8 -10.34 -5.28 -7.66
CA GLY A 8 -10.35 -6.12 -6.47
C GLY A 8 -11.73 -6.19 -5.82
N VAL A 9 -12.18 -5.06 -5.26
CA VAL A 9 -13.39 -5.05 -4.43
C VAL A 9 -14.65 -5.21 -5.26
N ARG A 10 -14.83 -4.41 -6.31
CA ARG A 10 -16.05 -4.48 -7.13
C ARG A 10 -16.20 -5.79 -7.93
N GLN A 11 -15.12 -6.50 -8.18
CA GLN A 11 -15.16 -7.84 -8.81
C GLN A 11 -15.23 -8.98 -7.79
N GLY A 12 -15.33 -8.67 -6.49
CA GLY A 12 -15.48 -9.70 -5.44
C GLY A 12 -14.21 -10.46 -5.10
N LEU A 13 -13.03 -10.04 -5.61
CA LEU A 13 -11.74 -10.66 -5.30
C LEU A 13 -11.21 -10.26 -3.93
N LEU A 14 -11.60 -9.08 -3.44
CA LEU A 14 -11.24 -8.53 -2.13
C LEU A 14 -12.48 -7.97 -1.46
N ASN A 15 -12.53 -8.06 -0.14
CA ASN A 15 -13.46 -7.25 0.65
C ASN A 15 -12.81 -5.91 1.04
N GLU A 16 -13.59 -5.00 1.62
CA GLU A 16 -13.14 -3.67 2.02
C GLU A 16 -12.00 -3.72 3.03
N ASN A 17 -12.05 -4.64 3.99
CA ASN A 17 -10.99 -4.81 4.98
C ASN A 17 -9.69 -5.27 4.34
N GLN A 18 -9.76 -6.20 3.38
CA GLN A 18 -8.59 -6.65 2.62
C GLN A 18 -8.02 -5.54 1.73
N PHE A 19 -8.89 -4.68 1.17
CA PHE A 19 -8.46 -3.50 0.43
C PHE A 19 -7.66 -2.54 1.32
N VAL A 20 -8.18 -2.21 2.50
CA VAL A 20 -7.49 -1.34 3.47
C VAL A 20 -6.19 -1.98 3.95
N ASP A 21 -6.21 -3.27 4.28
CA ASP A 21 -5.01 -4.00 4.70
C ASP A 21 -3.92 -3.95 3.61
N THR A 22 -4.29 -4.20 2.35
CA THR A 22 -3.33 -4.23 1.23
C THR A 22 -2.78 -2.83 0.90
N THR A 23 -3.62 -1.81 0.91
CA THR A 23 -3.22 -0.45 0.50
C THR A 23 -2.62 0.38 1.62
N SER A 24 -2.78 -0.01 2.89
CA SER A 24 -2.35 0.74 4.06
C SER A 24 -1.54 -0.11 5.04
N SER A 25 -2.17 -1.04 5.76
CA SER A 25 -1.53 -1.72 6.89
C SER A 25 -0.37 -2.61 6.46
N LYS A 26 -0.52 -3.41 5.40
CA LYS A 26 0.57 -4.23 4.85
C LYS A 26 1.70 -3.41 4.29
N ALA A 27 1.37 -2.33 3.56
CA ALA A 27 2.37 -1.41 3.05
C ALA A 27 3.20 -0.82 4.20
N ALA A 28 2.55 -0.34 5.27
CA ALA A 28 3.23 0.20 6.45
C ALA A 28 4.11 -0.85 7.15
N LYS A 29 3.67 -2.12 7.21
CA LYS A 29 4.47 -3.23 7.75
C LYS A 29 5.68 -3.55 6.87
N ILE A 30 5.51 -3.61 5.55
CA ILE A 30 6.59 -3.86 4.60
C ILE A 30 7.67 -2.78 4.69
N PHE A 31 7.26 -1.51 4.75
CA PHE A 31 8.17 -0.38 4.87
C PHE A 31 8.65 -0.10 6.30
N ASN A 32 8.31 -0.97 7.25
CA ASN A 32 8.70 -0.86 8.66
C ASN A 32 8.28 0.48 9.30
N MET A 33 7.08 0.95 8.98
CA MET A 33 6.49 2.17 9.52
C MET A 33 5.29 1.90 10.44
N TYR A 34 4.81 0.64 10.47
CA TYR A 34 3.74 0.22 11.37
C TYR A 34 4.26 0.14 12.81
N PRO A 35 3.52 0.55 13.82
CA PRO A 35 2.14 1.04 13.86
C PRO A 35 2.02 2.58 13.81
N ARG A 36 3.10 3.30 13.55
CA ARG A 36 3.07 4.75 13.41
C ARG A 36 2.21 5.18 12.20
N LYS A 37 2.31 4.40 11.10
CA LYS A 37 1.52 4.52 9.88
C LYS A 37 0.69 3.25 9.64
N GLY A 38 -0.34 3.33 8.82
CA GLY A 38 -1.12 2.17 8.37
C GLY A 38 -2.17 1.67 9.34
N VAL A 39 -2.51 2.47 10.35
CA VAL A 39 -3.58 2.18 11.31
C VAL A 39 -4.16 3.48 11.86
N ILE A 40 -5.47 3.49 12.10
CA ILE A 40 -6.16 4.58 12.79
C ILE A 40 -6.28 4.20 14.26
N ARG A 41 -5.45 4.79 15.11
CA ARG A 41 -5.46 4.58 16.57
C ARG A 41 -4.78 5.75 17.29
N PRO A 42 -5.04 5.94 18.59
CA PRO A 42 -4.29 6.89 19.40
C PRO A 42 -2.78 6.64 19.34
N GLY A 43 -1.99 7.69 19.10
CA GLY A 43 -0.53 7.63 18.96
C GLY A 43 0.00 7.30 17.55
N ALA A 44 -0.87 6.98 16.58
CA ALA A 44 -0.48 6.91 15.18
C ALA A 44 -0.57 8.30 14.52
N ASP A 45 0.20 8.49 13.44
CA ASP A 45 0.09 9.68 12.61
C ASP A 45 -1.29 9.72 11.93
N ALA A 46 -1.93 10.87 11.93
CA ALA A 46 -3.26 11.05 11.34
C ALA A 46 -3.18 11.19 9.81
N ASP A 47 -2.80 10.10 9.13
CA ASP A 47 -2.84 9.96 7.68
C ASP A 47 -4.14 9.24 7.32
N VAL A 48 -5.14 9.99 6.89
CA VAL A 48 -6.50 9.49 6.68
C VAL A 48 -7.01 9.87 5.29
N VAL A 49 -7.65 8.93 4.64
CA VAL A 49 -8.34 9.15 3.36
C VAL A 49 -9.84 8.94 3.58
N VAL A 50 -10.64 9.93 3.24
CA VAL A 50 -12.09 9.79 3.11
C VAL A 50 -12.37 9.31 1.69
N TRP A 51 -12.99 8.14 1.59
CA TRP A 51 -13.13 7.42 0.34
C TRP A 51 -14.59 7.28 -0.07
N ASP A 52 -14.94 7.76 -1.28
CA ASP A 52 -16.24 7.48 -1.89
C ASP A 52 -16.11 6.23 -2.79
N PRO A 53 -16.74 5.11 -2.43
CA PRO A 53 -16.67 3.86 -3.19
C PRO A 53 -17.42 3.89 -4.51
N ASN A 54 -18.42 4.79 -4.66
CA ASN A 54 -19.37 4.80 -5.76
C ASN A 54 -19.02 5.76 -6.88
N SER A 55 -18.26 6.80 -6.58
CA SER A 55 -17.79 7.77 -7.58
C SER A 55 -17.01 7.07 -8.70
N SER A 56 -17.25 7.42 -9.93
CA SER A 56 -16.54 6.85 -11.07
C SER A 56 -15.88 7.92 -11.91
N ARG A 57 -14.77 7.57 -12.55
CA ARG A 57 -14.05 8.44 -13.48
C ARG A 57 -13.32 7.61 -14.53
N ILE A 58 -12.96 8.25 -15.64
CA ILE A 58 -12.01 7.70 -16.62
C ILE A 58 -10.63 8.24 -16.28
N ILE A 59 -9.65 7.35 -16.18
CA ILE A 59 -8.25 7.75 -15.97
C ILE A 59 -7.72 8.33 -17.27
N SER A 60 -7.07 9.49 -17.20
CA SER A 60 -6.42 10.11 -18.34
C SER A 60 -5.22 10.93 -17.90
N ALA A 61 -4.21 11.01 -18.75
CA ALA A 61 -3.07 11.89 -18.58
C ALA A 61 -3.48 13.36 -18.47
N HIS A 62 -4.60 13.73 -19.08
CA HIS A 62 -5.15 15.10 -19.01
C HIS A 62 -5.83 15.42 -17.68
N THR A 63 -6.19 14.42 -16.89
CA THR A 63 -6.93 14.59 -15.62
C THR A 63 -6.11 14.21 -14.39
N HIS A 64 -4.95 13.61 -14.56
CA HIS A 64 -4.07 13.30 -13.43
C HIS A 64 -3.19 14.50 -13.04
N HIS A 65 -2.66 14.45 -11.82
CA HIS A 65 -1.79 15.52 -11.29
C HIS A 65 -0.29 15.17 -11.38
N HIS A 66 0.06 14.09 -12.07
CA HIS A 66 1.45 13.71 -12.34
C HIS A 66 2.01 14.63 -13.43
N LYS A 67 3.29 15.03 -13.30
CA LYS A 67 3.99 15.81 -14.33
C LYS A 67 4.58 14.91 -15.42
N VAL A 68 3.74 14.06 -16.01
CA VAL A 68 4.06 13.17 -17.12
C VAL A 68 2.91 13.22 -18.13
N ASP A 69 3.20 12.95 -19.37
CA ASP A 69 2.29 13.07 -20.52
C ASP A 69 1.54 11.79 -20.86
N TYR A 70 1.73 10.73 -20.08
CA TYR A 70 1.04 9.45 -20.26
C TYR A 70 0.54 8.86 -18.94
N ASN A 71 -0.42 7.94 -19.04
CA ASN A 71 -0.90 7.15 -17.91
C ASN A 71 -1.04 5.68 -18.33
N VAL A 72 -0.43 4.77 -17.56
CA VAL A 72 -0.48 3.31 -17.82
C VAL A 72 -1.93 2.77 -17.87
N PHE A 73 -2.86 3.44 -17.21
CA PHE A 73 -4.28 3.07 -17.16
C PHE A 73 -5.16 4.00 -18.00
N GLU A 74 -4.59 4.66 -19.03
CA GLU A 74 -5.31 5.60 -19.90
C GLU A 74 -6.59 4.97 -20.45
N GLY A 75 -7.70 5.73 -20.39
CA GLY A 75 -9.01 5.29 -20.86
C GLY A 75 -9.74 4.31 -19.94
N MET A 76 -9.13 3.82 -18.86
CA MET A 76 -9.78 2.89 -17.94
C MET A 76 -10.83 3.60 -17.10
N LYS A 77 -12.09 3.10 -17.15
CA LYS A 77 -13.13 3.50 -16.22
C LYS A 77 -12.88 2.84 -14.86
N VAL A 78 -12.72 3.65 -13.83
CA VAL A 78 -12.50 3.18 -12.46
C VAL A 78 -13.55 3.74 -11.52
N TYR A 79 -13.77 3.03 -10.44
CA TYR A 79 -14.62 3.42 -9.32
C TYR A 79 -13.77 3.67 -8.07
N GLY A 80 -14.35 4.42 -7.17
CA GLY A 80 -13.69 4.83 -5.93
C GLY A 80 -12.79 6.04 -6.12
N LYS A 81 -13.03 7.05 -5.30
CA LYS A 81 -12.33 8.34 -5.30
C LYS A 81 -12.01 8.76 -3.87
N ALA A 82 -10.86 9.37 -3.68
CA ALA A 82 -10.58 10.09 -2.44
C ALA A 82 -11.27 11.45 -2.49
N ASP A 83 -12.20 11.70 -1.58
CA ASP A 83 -12.83 13.00 -1.42
C ASP A 83 -11.96 13.92 -0.59
N TYR A 84 -11.41 13.41 0.51
CA TYR A 84 -10.46 14.15 1.34
C TYR A 84 -9.26 13.29 1.66
N THR A 85 -8.11 13.92 1.75
CA THR A 85 -6.88 13.28 2.23
C THR A 85 -6.22 14.16 3.28
N PHE A 86 -5.91 13.56 4.42
CA PHE A 86 -5.19 14.19 5.52
C PHE A 86 -3.81 13.55 5.65
N SER A 87 -2.81 14.37 5.91
CA SER A 87 -1.46 13.92 6.24
C SER A 87 -0.99 14.60 7.52
N ASN A 88 -0.61 13.81 8.52
CA ASN A 88 -0.28 14.29 9.86
C ASN A 88 -1.35 15.25 10.42
N GLY A 89 -2.63 14.95 10.20
CA GLY A 89 -3.76 15.76 10.65
C GLY A 89 -4.05 17.02 9.82
N ASN A 90 -3.25 17.32 8.81
CA ASN A 90 -3.48 18.47 7.93
C ASN A 90 -4.20 18.01 6.66
N LEU A 91 -5.23 18.77 6.26
CA LEU A 91 -5.90 18.57 4.98
C LEU A 91 -4.90 18.86 3.86
N VAL A 92 -4.66 17.87 2.97
CA VAL A 92 -3.77 18.01 1.82
C VAL A 92 -4.50 17.91 0.48
N TRP A 93 -5.70 17.35 0.48
CA TRP A 93 -6.58 17.23 -0.70
C TRP A 93 -8.03 17.37 -0.29
N ASP A 94 -8.81 18.18 -0.99
CA ASP A 94 -10.24 18.43 -0.73
C ASP A 94 -11.18 17.94 -1.85
N GLY A 95 -10.68 17.07 -2.72
CA GLY A 95 -11.42 16.58 -3.89
C GLY A 95 -11.22 17.44 -5.14
N LYS A 96 -10.62 18.65 -5.01
CA LYS A 96 -10.37 19.59 -6.12
C LYS A 96 -8.96 20.21 -6.06
N ASN A 97 -8.53 20.63 -4.89
CA ASN A 97 -7.32 21.42 -4.70
C ASN A 97 -6.35 20.72 -3.72
N PHE A 98 -5.08 20.96 -3.95
CA PHE A 98 -4.02 20.59 -3.00
C PHE A 98 -3.77 21.71 -2.00
N HIS A 99 -3.65 21.32 -0.73
CA HIS A 99 -3.36 22.19 0.40
C HIS A 99 -2.09 21.72 1.12
N ASN A 100 -1.45 22.62 1.88
CA ASN A 100 -0.35 22.28 2.80
C ASN A 100 0.79 21.44 2.18
N GLN A 101 1.14 21.70 0.93
CA GLN A 101 2.21 20.98 0.24
C GLN A 101 3.58 21.24 0.88
N GLY A 102 4.51 20.27 0.75
CA GLY A 102 5.90 20.43 1.17
C GLY A 102 6.15 20.28 2.68
N LYS A 103 5.17 19.87 3.48
CA LYS A 103 5.30 19.70 4.95
C LYS A 103 5.69 18.29 5.39
N GLY A 104 6.03 17.41 4.46
CA GLY A 104 6.49 16.05 4.77
C GLY A 104 7.78 16.05 5.58
N LYS A 105 7.91 15.08 6.51
CA LYS A 105 9.12 14.87 7.31
C LYS A 105 9.65 13.48 7.10
N TYR A 106 10.98 13.35 7.07
CA TYR A 106 11.62 12.04 7.01
C TYR A 106 11.31 11.22 8.25
N ILE A 107 10.99 9.94 8.03
CA ILE A 107 10.77 8.98 9.11
C ILE A 107 11.97 8.04 9.14
N ALA A 108 12.79 8.13 10.19
CA ALA A 108 13.84 7.17 10.45
C ALA A 108 13.22 5.79 10.72
N ARG A 109 13.72 4.77 10.05
CA ARG A 109 13.25 3.39 10.16
C ARG A 109 14.39 2.48 10.55
N PRO A 110 14.19 1.50 11.46
CA PRO A 110 15.20 0.48 11.72
C PRO A 110 15.49 -0.33 10.44
N MET A 111 16.72 -0.84 10.32
CA MET A 111 17.15 -1.63 9.15
C MET A 111 16.35 -2.93 9.01
N HIS A 112 15.97 -3.53 10.13
CA HIS A 112 15.26 -4.80 10.17
C HIS A 112 13.84 -4.58 10.64
N GLY A 113 12.89 -4.88 9.79
CA GLY A 113 11.46 -4.79 10.07
C GLY A 113 10.82 -6.17 10.24
N PHE A 114 9.53 -6.16 10.56
CA PHE A 114 8.72 -7.35 10.74
C PHE A 114 8.82 -8.36 9.57
N VAL A 115 8.83 -7.87 8.33
CA VAL A 115 8.93 -8.73 7.14
C VAL A 115 10.30 -9.42 7.09
N TYR A 116 11.36 -8.69 7.35
CA TYR A 116 12.72 -9.24 7.38
C TYR A 116 12.89 -10.27 8.50
N SER A 117 12.41 -9.98 9.71
CA SER A 117 12.52 -10.90 10.85
C SER A 117 11.79 -12.21 10.58
N ARG A 118 10.62 -12.17 9.97
CA ARG A 118 9.88 -13.39 9.58
C ARG A 118 10.59 -14.15 8.46
N HIS A 119 11.13 -13.43 7.46
CA HIS A 119 11.85 -14.06 6.36
C HIS A 119 13.13 -14.72 6.85
N SER A 120 13.92 -14.06 7.70
CA SER A 120 15.15 -14.64 8.26
C SER A 120 14.86 -15.85 9.15
N ALA A 121 13.80 -15.83 9.97
CA ALA A 121 13.38 -16.99 10.75
C ALA A 121 12.93 -18.15 9.83
N TRP A 122 12.15 -17.87 8.79
CA TRP A 122 11.74 -18.87 7.80
C TRP A 122 12.95 -19.44 7.05
N THR A 123 13.89 -18.59 6.63
CA THR A 123 15.12 -18.98 5.93
C THR A 123 16.04 -19.82 6.84
N ALA A 124 16.12 -19.49 8.13
CA ALA A 124 16.90 -20.28 9.08
C ALA A 124 16.37 -21.70 9.24
N VAL A 125 15.03 -21.85 9.27
CA VAL A 125 14.38 -23.17 9.35
C VAL A 125 14.45 -23.94 8.03
N ASN A 126 14.27 -23.26 6.90
CA ASN A 126 14.15 -23.87 5.57
C ASN A 126 15.41 -23.67 4.70
N ASN A 127 16.56 -23.33 5.30
CA ASN A 127 17.81 -23.15 4.55
C ASN A 127 18.19 -24.48 3.88
N PRO A 128 18.30 -24.51 2.54
CA PRO A 128 18.69 -25.75 1.84
C PRO A 128 20.06 -26.30 2.27
N LEU A 129 20.93 -25.47 2.84
CA LEU A 129 22.20 -25.92 3.42
C LEU A 129 22.05 -26.74 4.72
N ASN A 130 20.89 -26.62 5.39
CA ASN A 130 20.58 -27.44 6.56
C ASN A 130 20.08 -28.85 6.19
N PHE A 131 19.75 -29.10 4.94
CA PHE A 131 19.35 -30.40 4.44
C PHE A 131 20.57 -31.07 3.80
N LYS A 132 21.05 -32.15 4.42
CA LYS A 132 22.07 -33.00 3.81
C LYS A 132 21.48 -33.66 2.57
N VAL A 133 21.86 -33.22 1.40
CA VAL A 133 21.53 -33.90 0.15
C VAL A 133 22.51 -35.07 0.00
N ASP A 134 21.99 -36.28 0.06
CA ASP A 134 22.79 -37.48 -0.22
C ASP A 134 23.13 -37.50 -1.73
N ARG A 135 24.38 -37.24 -2.05
CA ARG A 135 24.92 -37.25 -3.40
C ARG A 135 25.66 -38.56 -3.73
N SER A 136 25.52 -39.59 -2.90
CA SER A 136 26.21 -40.88 -3.09
C SER A 136 25.71 -41.72 -4.26
N GLY A 137 24.65 -41.26 -4.96
CA GLY A 137 24.13 -41.94 -6.17
C GLY A 137 23.48 -43.32 -5.90
N LYS A 138 23.24 -43.66 -4.66
CA LYS A 138 22.53 -44.88 -4.35
C LYS A 138 21.02 -44.63 -4.41
N THR A 139 20.45 -44.81 -5.59
CA THR A 139 19.02 -44.98 -5.75
C THR A 139 18.58 -46.26 -4.99
N LYS A 140 17.64 -46.11 -4.07
CA LYS A 140 16.87 -47.27 -3.54
C LYS A 140 15.79 -47.62 -4.50
#